data_6d66d287f49a902c05cf63b758abc0b4
#
_entry.id   6d66d287f49a902c05cf63b758abc0b4
#
_cell.length_a   1.000
_cell.length_b   1.000
_cell.length_c   1.000
_cell.angle_alpha   90.00
_cell.angle_beta   90.00
_cell.angle_gamma   90.00
#
_symmetry.space_group_name_H-M   'P 1'
#
loop_
_entity.id
_entity.type
_entity.pdbx_description
1 polymer ?
#
loop_
_entity_poly.entity_id
_entity_poly.type
_entity_poly.pdbx_seq_one_letter_code
_entity_poly.pdbx_strand_id
1 'polypeptide(L)'
;LHNISYETYERRSQEIGERIRTERKKLDLTQDGLAEKIDIGSRQTIAQWENGVALPPLSKLLCMCDLFGCEIGYLLCDYDCKTRTATDIQEETGLSEQAVNFLKEQKLYRCSAIDKIITYDGGIIIRLIYDHLFYKANDVEIEVGNNTTINKKNLADVFLLQIISELRTLRKMISGGSDNGQH
;
A
#
# COMPACT_ATOMS: atom_id res chain seq x y z
N LEU A 1 14.36 -30.36 -15.15
CA LEU A 1 13.64 -30.73 -13.93
C LEU A 1 14.40 -30.11 -12.74
N HIS A 2 13.93 -28.95 -12.23
CA HIS A 2 14.46 -28.37 -11.00
C HIS A 2 14.09 -29.32 -9.85
N ASN A 3 15.09 -29.94 -9.27
CA ASN A 3 14.94 -30.72 -8.06
C ASN A 3 14.70 -29.72 -6.93
N ILE A 4 13.46 -29.55 -6.48
CA ILE A 4 13.14 -28.73 -5.31
C ILE A 4 13.81 -29.42 -4.13
N SER A 5 14.85 -28.81 -3.55
CA SER A 5 15.53 -29.38 -2.40
C SER A 5 14.57 -29.44 -1.21
N TYR A 6 14.73 -30.45 -0.36
CA TYR A 6 13.93 -30.57 0.87
C TYR A 6 13.99 -29.30 1.74
N GLU A 7 15.13 -28.64 1.81
CA GLU A 7 15.33 -27.35 2.48
C GLU A 7 14.44 -26.22 1.91
N THR A 8 14.24 -26.20 0.59
CA THR A 8 13.36 -25.22 -0.06
C THR A 8 11.90 -25.47 0.32
N TYR A 9 11.48 -26.73 0.42
CA TYR A 9 10.14 -27.11 0.85
C TYR A 9 9.88 -26.71 2.31
N GLU A 10 10.81 -27.04 3.22
CA GLU A 10 10.68 -26.70 4.65
C GLU A 10 10.58 -25.20 4.87
N ARG A 11 11.48 -24.43 4.25
CA ARG A 11 11.44 -22.97 4.33
C ARG A 11 10.09 -22.42 3.86
N ARG A 12 9.60 -22.87 2.70
CA ARG A 12 8.32 -22.42 2.15
C ARG A 12 7.14 -22.81 3.02
N SER A 13 7.18 -23.98 3.62
CA SER A 13 6.15 -24.43 4.56
C SER A 13 6.08 -23.55 5.81
N GLN A 14 7.23 -23.12 6.32
CA GLN A 14 7.31 -22.18 7.45
C GLN A 14 6.77 -20.80 7.08
N GLU A 15 7.16 -20.25 5.93
CA GLU A 15 6.69 -18.95 5.43
C GLU A 15 5.17 -18.93 5.28
N ILE A 16 4.59 -19.98 4.69
CA ILE A 16 3.13 -20.17 4.55
C ILE A 16 2.47 -20.23 5.94
N GLY A 17 3.03 -21.03 6.85
CA GLY A 17 2.51 -21.18 8.20
C GLY A 17 2.49 -19.87 8.99
N GLU A 18 3.57 -19.08 8.89
CA GLU A 18 3.65 -17.76 9.51
C GLU A 18 2.64 -16.77 8.92
N ARG A 19 2.39 -16.84 7.61
CA ARG A 19 1.39 -16.01 6.95
C ARG A 19 -0.02 -16.35 7.42
N ILE A 20 -0.36 -17.63 7.50
CA ILE A 20 -1.64 -18.10 8.07
C ILE A 20 -1.81 -17.60 9.51
N ARG A 21 -0.79 -17.72 10.34
CA ARG A 21 -0.80 -17.23 11.72
C ARG A 21 -1.01 -15.72 11.79
N THR A 22 -0.37 -14.97 10.91
CA THR A 22 -0.46 -13.52 10.87
C THR A 22 -1.87 -13.08 10.48
N GLU A 23 -2.45 -13.65 9.43
CA GLU A 23 -3.81 -13.32 8.99
C GLU A 23 -4.86 -13.73 10.02
N ARG A 24 -4.69 -14.88 10.66
CA ARG A 24 -5.56 -15.28 11.78
C ARG A 24 -5.56 -14.26 12.92
N LYS A 25 -4.37 -13.80 13.32
CA LYS A 25 -4.21 -12.79 14.39
C LYS A 25 -4.82 -11.44 14.02
N LYS A 26 -4.75 -11.02 12.77
CA LYS A 26 -5.41 -9.78 12.29
C LYS A 26 -6.93 -9.82 12.43
N LEU A 27 -7.52 -11.02 12.44
CA LEU A 27 -8.95 -11.24 12.67
C LEU A 27 -9.28 -11.56 14.15
N ASP A 28 -8.32 -11.38 15.06
CA ASP A 28 -8.46 -11.70 16.49
C ASP A 28 -8.92 -13.15 16.76
N LEU A 29 -8.65 -14.08 15.85
CA LEU A 29 -9.02 -15.48 15.98
C LEU A 29 -7.97 -16.26 16.78
N THR A 30 -8.44 -17.15 17.67
CA THR A 30 -7.61 -18.22 18.26
C THR A 30 -7.38 -19.34 17.24
N GLN A 31 -6.46 -20.27 17.51
CA GLN A 31 -6.30 -21.46 16.65
C GLN A 31 -7.56 -22.32 16.63
N ASP A 32 -8.27 -22.42 17.76
CA ASP A 32 -9.57 -23.10 17.83
C ASP A 32 -10.62 -22.35 17.01
N GLY A 33 -10.66 -21.00 17.10
CA GLY A 33 -11.57 -20.18 16.30
C GLY A 33 -11.33 -20.28 14.80
N LEU A 34 -10.07 -20.37 14.34
CA LEU A 34 -9.76 -20.63 12.94
C LEU A 34 -10.21 -22.04 12.54
N ALA A 35 -9.94 -23.05 13.38
CA ALA A 35 -10.33 -24.43 13.11
C ALA A 35 -11.84 -24.56 12.92
N GLU A 36 -12.63 -23.91 13.78
CA GLU A 36 -14.10 -23.86 13.67
C GLU A 36 -14.55 -23.16 12.38
N LYS A 37 -13.95 -22.00 12.03
CA LYS A 37 -14.32 -21.21 10.85
C LYS A 37 -14.11 -21.95 9.53
N ILE A 38 -13.08 -22.80 9.45
CA ILE A 38 -12.75 -23.55 8.24
C ILE A 38 -13.16 -25.03 8.32
N ASP A 39 -13.99 -25.39 9.30
CA ASP A 39 -14.49 -26.75 9.53
C ASP A 39 -13.34 -27.78 9.67
N ILE A 40 -12.49 -27.54 10.65
CA ILE A 40 -11.41 -28.46 11.08
C ILE A 40 -11.65 -28.80 12.55
N GLY A 41 -11.82 -30.09 12.82
CA GLY A 41 -12.11 -30.58 14.17
C GLY A 41 -10.96 -30.48 15.20
N SER A 42 -9.80 -29.90 14.84
CA SER A 42 -8.63 -29.95 15.70
C SER A 42 -7.76 -28.68 15.63
N ARG A 43 -7.63 -28.01 16.78
CA ARG A 43 -6.65 -26.94 16.99
C ARG A 43 -5.22 -27.38 16.67
N GLN A 44 -4.89 -28.64 16.98
CA GLN A 44 -3.55 -29.18 16.75
C GLN A 44 -3.17 -29.16 15.28
N THR A 45 -4.13 -29.41 14.38
CA THR A 45 -3.93 -29.33 12.92
C THR A 45 -3.56 -27.89 12.50
N ILE A 46 -4.25 -26.90 13.03
CA ILE A 46 -3.91 -25.48 12.77
C ILE A 46 -2.51 -25.16 13.28
N ALA A 47 -2.15 -25.64 14.49
CA ALA A 47 -0.82 -25.43 15.05
C ALA A 47 0.28 -26.08 14.19
N GLN A 48 0.04 -27.26 13.62
CA GLN A 48 0.98 -27.93 12.71
C GLN A 48 1.18 -27.10 11.42
N TRP A 49 0.11 -26.59 10.85
CA TRP A 49 0.19 -25.73 9.66
C TRP A 49 0.93 -24.43 9.95
N GLU A 50 0.59 -23.74 11.05
CA GLU A 50 1.25 -22.49 11.44
C GLU A 50 2.73 -22.64 11.81
N ASN A 51 3.16 -23.84 12.19
CA ASN A 51 4.57 -24.15 12.48
C ASN A 51 5.31 -24.76 11.27
N GLY A 52 4.68 -24.86 10.12
CA GLY A 52 5.28 -25.42 8.90
C GLY A 52 5.53 -26.92 8.95
N VAL A 53 5.00 -27.63 9.97
CA VAL A 53 5.15 -29.10 10.11
C VAL A 53 4.38 -29.85 9.04
N ALA A 54 3.24 -29.29 8.61
CA ALA A 54 2.43 -29.81 7.53
C ALA A 54 1.82 -28.65 6.74
N LEU A 55 1.51 -28.88 5.46
CA LEU A 55 0.78 -27.91 4.65
C LEU A 55 -0.73 -28.18 4.71
N PRO A 56 -1.56 -27.15 4.72
CA PRO A 56 -2.99 -27.31 4.55
C PRO A 56 -3.32 -27.91 3.18
N PRO A 57 -4.34 -28.78 3.08
CA PRO A 57 -4.86 -29.22 1.79
C PRO A 57 -5.47 -28.04 1.04
N LEU A 58 -5.47 -28.13 -0.31
CA LEU A 58 -5.95 -27.03 -1.17
C LEU A 58 -7.35 -26.54 -0.80
N SER A 59 -8.25 -27.44 -0.44
CA SER A 59 -9.62 -27.08 -0.02
C SER A 59 -9.64 -26.14 1.20
N LYS A 60 -8.73 -26.36 2.16
CA LYS A 60 -8.65 -25.52 3.36
C LYS A 60 -7.88 -24.22 3.10
N LEU A 61 -6.92 -24.23 2.18
CA LEU A 61 -6.29 -23.00 1.69
C LEU A 61 -7.33 -22.09 1.03
N LEU A 62 -8.22 -22.63 0.19
CA LEU A 62 -9.29 -21.84 -0.43
C LEU A 62 -10.26 -21.26 0.62
N CYS A 63 -10.69 -22.07 1.62
CA CYS A 63 -11.51 -21.55 2.72
C CYS A 63 -10.81 -20.44 3.51
N MET A 64 -9.48 -20.55 3.72
CA MET A 64 -8.71 -19.50 4.36
C MET A 64 -8.58 -18.24 3.48
N CYS A 65 -8.45 -18.40 2.16
CA CYS A 65 -8.46 -17.26 1.23
C CYS A 65 -9.75 -16.44 1.33
N ASP A 66 -10.89 -17.12 1.34
CA ASP A 66 -12.21 -16.47 1.50
C ASP A 66 -12.32 -15.78 2.87
N LEU A 67 -11.87 -16.43 3.93
CA LEU A 67 -11.92 -15.88 5.30
C LEU A 67 -11.00 -14.68 5.48
N PHE A 68 -9.81 -14.70 4.91
CA PHE A 68 -8.78 -13.66 5.04
C PHE A 68 -8.93 -12.54 4.00
N GLY A 69 -9.79 -12.74 3.00
CA GLY A 69 -9.99 -11.80 1.90
C GLY A 69 -8.72 -11.63 1.05
N CYS A 70 -8.09 -12.73 0.64
CA CYS A 70 -6.87 -12.73 -0.13
C CYS A 70 -6.88 -13.78 -1.24
N GLU A 71 -5.99 -13.62 -2.22
CA GLU A 71 -5.76 -14.62 -3.25
C GLU A 71 -4.81 -15.72 -2.76
N ILE A 72 -4.90 -16.91 -3.38
CA ILE A 72 -4.11 -18.08 -2.97
C ILE A 72 -2.60 -17.86 -3.10
N GLY A 73 -2.15 -17.12 -4.12
CA GLY A 73 -0.74 -16.81 -4.31
C GLY A 73 -0.15 -15.99 -3.15
N TYR A 74 -0.96 -15.10 -2.54
CA TYR A 74 -0.57 -14.44 -1.30
C TYR A 74 -0.35 -15.44 -0.18
N LEU A 75 -1.29 -16.36 0.09
CA LEU A 75 -1.13 -17.38 1.13
C LEU A 75 0.07 -18.32 0.86
N LEU A 76 0.33 -18.62 -0.41
CA LEU A 76 1.46 -19.43 -0.83
C LEU A 76 2.80 -18.67 -0.87
N CYS A 77 2.83 -17.40 -0.46
CA CYS A 77 4.01 -16.55 -0.47
C CYS A 77 4.63 -16.33 -1.88
N ASP A 78 3.81 -16.34 -2.93
CA ASP A 78 4.25 -15.99 -4.28
C ASP A 78 4.38 -14.47 -4.46
N TYR A 79 3.65 -13.69 -3.64
CA TYR A 79 3.69 -12.22 -3.58
C TYR A 79 3.21 -11.70 -2.21
N ASP A 80 3.43 -10.43 -1.92
CA ASP A 80 3.28 -9.86 -0.57
C ASP A 80 1.98 -9.10 -0.31
N CYS A 81 1.29 -8.60 -1.35
CA CYS A 81 -0.04 -8.02 -1.19
C CYS A 81 -1.13 -9.10 -1.29
N LYS A 82 -2.30 -8.83 -0.67
CA LYS A 82 -3.42 -9.78 -0.68
C LYS A 82 -3.96 -10.15 -2.06
N THR A 83 -3.67 -9.32 -3.08
CA THR A 83 -4.04 -9.56 -4.48
C THR A 83 -2.84 -9.36 -5.40
N ARG A 84 -2.78 -10.12 -6.49
CA ARG A 84 -1.75 -9.97 -7.53
C ARG A 84 -1.74 -8.56 -8.12
N THR A 85 -2.91 -8.01 -8.41
CA THR A 85 -3.02 -6.64 -8.93
C THR A 85 -2.43 -5.59 -7.98
N ALA A 86 -2.60 -5.75 -6.67
CA ALA A 86 -2.01 -4.81 -5.70
C ALA A 86 -0.48 -4.93 -5.67
N THR A 87 0.04 -6.16 -5.80
CA THR A 87 1.49 -6.41 -5.89
C THR A 87 2.07 -5.75 -7.15
N ASP A 88 1.47 -5.98 -8.32
CA ASP A 88 1.95 -5.41 -9.58
C ASP A 88 1.97 -3.86 -9.51
N ILE A 89 0.92 -3.24 -8.93
CA ILE A 89 0.89 -1.79 -8.73
C ILE A 89 1.96 -1.34 -7.73
N GLN A 90 2.20 -2.08 -6.66
CA GLN A 90 3.25 -1.76 -5.68
C GLN A 90 4.64 -1.82 -6.30
N GLU A 91 4.94 -2.86 -7.08
CA GLU A 91 6.22 -3.02 -7.77
C GLU A 91 6.49 -1.88 -8.77
N GLU A 92 5.47 -1.47 -9.51
CA GLU A 92 5.59 -0.41 -10.53
C GLU A 92 5.61 1.02 -9.94
N THR A 93 4.91 1.26 -8.83
CA THR A 93 4.68 2.62 -8.31
C THR A 93 5.31 2.90 -6.96
N GLY A 94 5.74 1.87 -6.22
CA GLY A 94 6.18 2.00 -4.82
C GLY A 94 5.05 2.26 -3.82
N LEU A 95 3.77 2.23 -4.23
CA LEU A 95 2.64 2.45 -3.35
C LEU A 95 2.41 1.25 -2.41
N SER A 96 2.10 1.50 -1.13
CA SER A 96 1.71 0.44 -0.21
C SER A 96 0.36 -0.18 -0.61
N GLU A 97 0.09 -1.42 -0.16
CA GLU A 97 -1.19 -2.08 -0.39
C GLU A 97 -2.38 -1.25 0.14
N GLN A 98 -2.20 -0.57 1.30
CA GLN A 98 -3.21 0.33 1.84
C GLN A 98 -3.50 1.51 0.91
N ALA A 99 -2.46 2.12 0.32
CA ALA A 99 -2.62 3.20 -0.65
C ALA A 99 -3.34 2.72 -1.91
N VAL A 100 -2.98 1.54 -2.43
CA VAL A 100 -3.65 0.92 -3.59
C VAL A 100 -5.12 0.66 -3.30
N ASN A 101 -5.45 0.10 -2.13
CA ASN A 101 -6.83 -0.18 -1.75
C ASN A 101 -7.63 1.12 -1.56
N PHE A 102 -7.05 2.13 -0.92
CA PHE A 102 -7.66 3.45 -0.81
C PHE A 102 -7.99 4.05 -2.18
N LEU A 103 -7.06 3.98 -3.15
CA LEU A 103 -7.29 4.47 -4.51
C LEU A 103 -8.38 3.68 -5.23
N LYS A 104 -8.45 2.35 -5.04
CA LYS A 104 -9.52 1.50 -5.59
C LYS A 104 -10.90 1.91 -5.05
N GLU A 105 -11.02 2.17 -3.76
CA GLU A 105 -12.26 2.63 -3.13
C GLU A 105 -12.69 4.01 -3.63
N GLN A 106 -11.73 4.93 -3.88
CA GLN A 106 -12.00 6.27 -4.39
C GLN A 106 -12.34 6.31 -5.88
N LYS A 107 -12.13 5.22 -6.63
CA LYS A 107 -12.31 5.14 -8.09
C LYS A 107 -13.69 5.65 -8.54
N LEU A 108 -14.75 5.43 -7.78
CA LEU A 108 -16.11 5.83 -8.14
C LEU A 108 -16.39 7.34 -7.97
N TYR A 109 -15.66 8.04 -7.09
CA TYR A 109 -16.05 9.40 -6.69
C TYR A 109 -14.95 10.46 -6.84
N ARG A 110 -13.67 10.09 -6.83
CA ARG A 110 -12.55 11.05 -6.69
C ARG A 110 -11.34 10.81 -7.59
N CYS A 111 -11.35 9.80 -8.46
CA CYS A 111 -10.22 9.49 -9.34
C CYS A 111 -9.76 10.68 -10.18
N SER A 112 -10.71 11.48 -10.67
CA SER A 112 -10.35 12.64 -11.49
C SER A 112 -9.61 13.73 -10.72
N ALA A 113 -9.84 13.86 -9.40
CA ALA A 113 -9.14 14.85 -8.58
C ALA A 113 -7.72 14.40 -8.26
N ILE A 114 -7.53 13.13 -7.88
CA ILE A 114 -6.20 12.56 -7.59
C ILE A 114 -5.36 12.54 -8.86
N ASP A 115 -5.92 12.08 -9.98
CA ASP A 115 -5.26 12.09 -11.28
C ASP A 115 -4.81 13.50 -11.67
N LYS A 116 -5.67 14.50 -11.54
CA LYS A 116 -5.33 15.90 -11.83
C LYS A 116 -4.24 16.45 -10.92
N ILE A 117 -4.21 16.09 -9.63
CA ILE A 117 -3.15 16.52 -8.71
C ILE A 117 -1.81 15.89 -9.11
N ILE A 118 -1.82 14.59 -9.47
CA ILE A 118 -0.60 13.86 -9.85
C ILE A 118 -0.05 14.36 -11.19
N THR A 119 -0.94 14.62 -12.16
CA THR A 119 -0.52 14.94 -13.54
C THR A 119 -0.34 16.45 -13.78
N TYR A 120 -0.86 17.30 -12.89
CA TYR A 120 -0.81 18.75 -13.03
C TYR A 120 0.63 19.26 -13.16
N ASP A 121 0.89 19.98 -14.25
CA ASP A 121 2.19 20.56 -14.60
C ASP A 121 3.39 19.63 -14.33
N GLY A 122 3.31 18.43 -14.91
CA GLY A 122 4.37 17.40 -14.77
C GLY A 122 4.59 16.92 -13.34
N GLY A 123 3.55 16.97 -12.48
CA GLY A 123 3.62 16.47 -11.11
C GLY A 123 4.20 17.49 -10.11
N ILE A 124 4.16 18.79 -10.42
CA ILE A 124 4.74 19.84 -9.57
C ILE A 124 4.21 19.79 -8.14
N ILE A 125 2.90 19.54 -7.94
CA ILE A 125 2.30 19.48 -6.60
C ILE A 125 2.91 18.33 -5.79
N ILE A 126 3.08 17.17 -6.39
CA ILE A 126 3.67 16.00 -5.71
C ILE A 126 5.13 16.26 -5.35
N ARG A 127 5.91 16.89 -6.24
CA ARG A 127 7.29 17.27 -5.96
C ARG A 127 7.40 18.26 -4.81
N LEU A 128 6.56 19.30 -4.79
CA LEU A 128 6.54 20.28 -3.70
C LEU A 128 6.14 19.65 -2.36
N ILE A 129 5.18 18.69 -2.36
CA ILE A 129 4.83 17.92 -1.15
C ILE A 129 6.04 17.11 -0.68
N TYR A 130 6.72 16.43 -1.59
CA TYR A 130 7.93 15.68 -1.27
C TYR A 130 9.01 16.58 -0.64
N ASP A 131 9.27 17.73 -1.26
CA ASP A 131 10.25 18.70 -0.78
C ASP A 131 9.87 19.23 0.61
N HIS A 132 8.58 19.56 0.82
CA HIS A 132 8.10 20.01 2.13
C HIS A 132 8.29 18.95 3.23
N LEU A 133 8.02 17.67 2.94
CA LEU A 133 8.07 16.58 3.92
C LEU A 133 9.50 16.08 4.18
N PHE A 134 10.32 16.01 3.14
CA PHE A 134 11.61 15.30 3.18
C PHE A 134 12.82 16.20 2.97
N TYR A 135 12.62 17.50 2.76
CA TYR A 135 13.73 18.40 2.57
C TYR A 135 14.64 18.44 3.80
N LYS A 136 15.82 17.82 3.66
CA LYS A 136 16.90 17.86 4.63
C LYS A 136 17.86 18.97 4.21
N ALA A 137 17.57 20.23 4.53
CA ALA A 137 18.58 21.24 4.47
C ALA A 137 19.67 20.88 5.50
N ASN A 138 20.90 20.66 5.07
CA ASN A 138 22.04 20.91 5.93
C ASN A 138 21.94 22.39 6.32
N ASP A 139 22.37 22.77 7.52
CA ASP A 139 22.23 24.13 8.11
C ASP A 139 22.88 25.22 7.22
N VAL A 140 22.40 25.40 6.02
CA VAL A 140 22.81 26.42 5.07
C VAL A 140 21.82 27.57 5.20
N GLU A 141 22.24 28.62 5.84
CA GLU A 141 21.56 29.90 5.78
C GLU A 141 21.72 30.46 4.37
N ILE A 142 20.64 30.60 3.62
CA ILE A 142 20.67 31.23 2.30
C ILE A 142 20.37 32.72 2.51
N GLU A 143 21.36 33.59 2.31
CA GLU A 143 21.13 35.01 2.25
C GLU A 143 20.40 35.40 0.96
N VAL A 144 19.14 35.75 1.10
CA VAL A 144 18.33 36.33 0.02
C VAL A 144 18.31 37.86 0.24
N GLY A 145 18.96 38.62 -0.63
CA GLY A 145 19.23 40.03 -0.57
C GLY A 145 18.33 40.87 0.38
N ASN A 146 18.86 41.94 0.95
CA ASN A 146 18.27 42.80 1.98
C ASN A 146 18.20 42.21 3.41
N ASN A 147 19.24 41.55 3.90
CA ASN A 147 19.34 41.02 5.29
C ASN A 147 18.23 40.03 5.68
N THR A 148 17.66 39.32 4.73
CA THR A 148 16.70 38.25 5.03
C THR A 148 17.38 36.89 4.91
N THR A 149 17.51 36.20 6.02
CA THR A 149 18.05 34.84 6.07
C THR A 149 16.89 33.84 6.03
N ILE A 150 16.91 32.92 5.07
CA ILE A 150 15.98 31.79 5.02
C ILE A 150 16.61 30.64 5.79
N ASN A 151 16.06 30.28 6.92
CA ASN A 151 16.45 29.10 7.67
C ASN A 151 15.60 27.87 7.24
N LYS A 152 15.98 26.70 7.69
CA LYS A 152 15.31 25.41 7.39
C LYS A 152 13.78 25.44 7.60
N LYS A 153 13.32 26.09 8.68
CA LYS A 153 11.90 26.18 9.01
C LYS A 153 11.16 27.07 7.99
N ASN A 154 11.75 28.20 7.66
CA ASN A 154 11.16 29.13 6.69
C ASN A 154 11.09 28.52 5.28
N LEU A 155 12.05 27.69 4.89
CA LEU A 155 12.05 27.05 3.58
C LEU A 155 10.92 25.99 3.45
N ALA A 156 10.65 25.21 4.50
CA ALA A 156 9.49 24.30 4.53
C ALA A 156 8.18 25.07 4.38
N ASP A 157 8.05 26.24 5.00
CA ASP A 157 6.88 27.10 4.88
C ASP A 157 6.74 27.67 3.46
N VAL A 158 7.85 27.98 2.78
CA VAL A 158 7.86 28.41 1.35
C VAL A 158 7.28 27.30 0.46
N PHE A 159 7.71 26.04 0.62
CA PHE A 159 7.13 24.94 -0.14
C PHE A 159 5.64 24.77 0.11
N LEU A 160 5.20 24.92 1.37
CA LEU A 160 3.78 24.86 1.70
C LEU A 160 2.98 25.96 1.01
N LEU A 161 3.48 27.20 1.00
CA LEU A 161 2.84 28.31 0.29
C LEU A 161 2.78 28.10 -1.21
N GLN A 162 3.82 27.50 -1.80
CA GLN A 162 3.82 27.13 -3.22
C GLN A 162 2.76 26.05 -3.52
N ILE A 163 2.66 24.99 -2.70
CA ILE A 163 1.61 23.96 -2.82
C ILE A 163 0.22 24.61 -2.82
N ILE A 164 -0.05 25.54 -1.88
CA ILE A 164 -1.33 26.23 -1.79
C ILE A 164 -1.59 27.06 -3.07
N SER A 165 -0.58 27.73 -3.60
CA SER A 165 -0.68 28.50 -4.85
C SER A 165 -1.03 27.63 -6.04
N GLU A 166 -0.33 26.48 -6.20
CA GLU A 166 -0.56 25.53 -7.29
C GLU A 166 -1.95 24.89 -7.21
N LEU A 167 -2.39 24.50 -6.00
CA LEU A 167 -3.74 23.97 -5.81
C LEU A 167 -4.83 25.00 -6.14
N ARG A 168 -4.63 26.29 -5.84
CA ARG A 168 -5.55 27.37 -6.23
C ARG A 168 -5.62 27.53 -7.75
N THR A 169 -4.48 27.45 -8.44
CA THR A 169 -4.40 27.54 -9.90
C THR A 169 -5.09 26.33 -10.55
N LEU A 170 -4.80 25.14 -10.08
CA LEU A 170 -5.47 23.91 -10.53
C LEU A 170 -6.98 23.98 -10.33
N ARG A 171 -7.46 24.49 -9.17
CA ARG A 171 -8.89 24.67 -8.91
C ARG A 171 -9.53 25.62 -9.92
N LYS A 172 -8.88 26.74 -10.26
CA LYS A 172 -9.38 27.69 -11.27
C LYS A 172 -9.49 27.04 -12.66
N MET A 173 -8.50 26.24 -13.06
CA MET A 173 -8.52 25.50 -14.32
C MET A 173 -9.70 24.51 -14.38
N ILE A 174 -9.94 23.78 -13.29
CA ILE A 174 -11.06 22.82 -13.22
C ILE A 174 -12.41 23.52 -13.26
N SER A 175 -12.56 24.66 -12.55
CA SER A 175 -13.81 25.42 -12.50
C SER A 175 -14.07 26.25 -13.76
N GLY A 176 -13.03 26.78 -14.40
CA GLY A 176 -13.16 27.55 -15.64
C GLY A 176 -13.42 26.73 -16.89
N GLY A 177 -13.16 25.41 -16.86
CA GLY A 177 -13.50 24.48 -17.94
C GLY A 177 -14.98 24.12 -18.05
N SER A 178 -15.81 24.54 -17.11
CA SER A 178 -17.25 24.21 -17.07
C SER A 178 -18.14 25.18 -17.87
N ASP A 179 -17.60 26.32 -18.34
CA ASP A 179 -18.40 27.37 -19.02
C ASP A 179 -18.39 27.31 -20.55
N ASN A 180 -17.67 26.35 -21.18
CA ASN A 180 -17.58 26.29 -22.66
C ASN A 180 -18.39 25.14 -23.29
N GLY A 181 -19.50 24.74 -22.71
CA GLY A 181 -20.33 23.60 -23.17
C GLY A 181 -21.83 23.87 -23.31
N GLN A 182 -22.25 25.10 -23.65
CA GLN A 182 -23.61 25.35 -24.10
C GLN A 182 -23.63 26.54 -25.11
N HIS A 183 -23.52 26.16 -26.38
CA HIS A 183 -24.16 26.86 -27.50
C HIS A 183 -24.46 25.85 -28.59
#